data_7bd4063244d01a4d3dccf28ae0d5ecd3
#
_entry.id   7bd4063244d01a4d3dccf28ae0d5ecd3
#
_cell.length_a   1.000
_cell.length_b   1.000
_cell.length_c   1.000
_cell.angle_alpha   90.00
_cell.angle_beta   90.00
_cell.angle_gamma   90.00
#
_symmetry.space_group_name_H-M   'P 1'
#
loop_
_entity.id
_entity.type
_entity.pdbx_description
1 polymer ?
#
loop_
_entity_poly.entity_id
_entity_poly.type
_entity_poly.pdbx_seq_one_letter_code
_entity_poly.pdbx_strand_id
1 'polypeptide(L)' 'MGYYWAPTPEPSDEVLVDLGLDTDFDDQARAEAWLTASYEDLRDAGVHAVSLFENDRLVYGPMSLEA' A
#
# COMPACT_ATOMS: atom_id res chain seq x y z
N MET A 1 14.78 -4.50 6.26
CA MET A 1 14.34 -5.11 5.01
C MET A 1 12.91 -5.51 5.16
N GLY A 2 12.05 -5.07 4.29
CA GLY A 2 10.64 -5.33 4.50
C GLY A 2 9.83 -5.12 3.24
N TYR A 3 8.56 -5.36 3.41
CA TYR A 3 7.57 -5.17 2.35
C TYR A 3 6.90 -3.82 2.55
N TYR A 4 6.61 -3.12 1.45
CA TYR A 4 5.87 -1.87 1.53
C TYR A 4 4.95 -1.73 0.32
N TRP A 5 3.92 -0.93 0.50
CA TRP A 5 2.94 -0.67 -0.56
C TRP A 5 3.25 0.66 -1.25
N ALA A 6 3.20 0.64 -2.58
CA ALA A 6 3.35 1.85 -3.41
C ALA A 6 1.98 2.18 -4.02
N PRO A 7 1.36 3.29 -3.61
CA PRO A 7 0.04 3.67 -4.11
C PRO A 7 0.11 4.35 -5.48
N THR A 8 -0.95 4.22 -6.26
CA THR A 8 -1.08 4.87 -7.56
C THR A 8 -2.48 5.46 -7.69
N PRO A 9 -2.64 6.77 -7.90
CA PRO A 9 -1.60 7.79 -7.86
C PRO A 9 -1.05 7.97 -6.45
N GLU A 10 0.17 8.46 -6.34
CA GLU A 10 0.79 8.67 -5.04
C GLU A 10 0.14 9.87 -4.34
N PRO A 11 -0.42 9.67 -3.14
CA PRO A 11 -1.02 10.77 -2.39
C PRO A 11 0.04 11.67 -1.77
N SER A 12 -0.39 12.77 -1.16
CA SER A 12 0.53 13.68 -0.46
C SER A 12 1.20 12.97 0.71
N ASP A 13 2.33 13.53 1.15
CA ASP A 13 3.07 12.96 2.28
C ASP A 13 2.22 12.86 3.54
N GLU A 14 1.36 13.83 3.77
CA GLU A 14 0.45 13.79 4.93
C GLU A 14 -0.47 12.58 4.88
N VAL A 15 -1.01 12.28 3.71
CA VAL A 15 -1.88 11.15 3.53
C VAL A 15 -1.12 9.83 3.67
N LEU A 16 0.11 9.78 3.15
CA LEU A 16 0.94 8.58 3.29
C LEU A 16 1.17 8.24 4.76
N VAL A 17 1.48 9.25 5.56
CA VAL A 17 1.72 9.05 7.00
C VAL A 17 0.42 8.68 7.71
N ASP A 18 -0.67 9.38 7.42
CA ASP A 18 -1.95 9.15 8.08
C ASP A 18 -2.48 7.73 7.83
N LEU A 19 -2.27 7.21 6.62
CA LEU A 19 -2.73 5.88 6.26
C LEU A 19 -1.74 4.78 6.64
N GLY A 20 -0.52 5.14 7.02
CA GLY A 20 0.51 4.17 7.35
C GLY A 20 1.18 3.55 6.14
N LEU A 21 1.07 4.19 4.97
CA LEU A 21 1.69 3.69 3.74
C LEU A 21 3.21 3.74 3.77
N ASP A 22 3.77 4.53 4.66
CA ASP A 22 5.22 4.62 4.84
C ASP A 22 5.77 3.54 5.79
N THR A 23 4.93 2.60 6.18
CA THR A 23 5.31 1.54 7.10
C THR A 23 5.89 0.35 6.33
N ASP A 24 6.98 -0.20 6.84
CA ASP A 24 7.54 -1.46 6.34
C ASP A 24 6.95 -2.62 7.13
N PHE A 25 6.62 -3.69 6.43
CA PHE A 25 6.08 -4.89 7.05
C PHE A 25 7.14 -5.99 7.07
N ASP A 26 7.15 -6.81 8.10
CA ASP A 26 8.15 -7.86 8.25
C ASP A 26 7.96 -8.98 7.25
N ASP A 27 6.74 -9.24 6.83
CA ASP A 27 6.43 -10.29 5.87
C ASP A 27 5.24 -9.91 5.00
N GLN A 28 5.04 -10.67 3.93
CA GLN A 28 3.99 -10.40 2.97
C GLN A 28 2.60 -10.58 3.57
N ALA A 29 2.43 -11.55 4.45
CA ALA A 29 1.12 -11.79 5.08
C ALA A 29 0.67 -10.59 5.91
N ARG A 30 1.60 -9.95 6.62
CA ARG A 30 1.29 -8.74 7.39
C ARG A 30 0.94 -7.58 6.47
N ALA A 31 1.67 -7.43 5.37
CA ALA A 31 1.38 -6.38 4.38
C ALA A 31 -0.01 -6.57 3.79
N GLU A 32 -0.38 -7.79 3.45
CA GLU A 32 -1.69 -8.09 2.89
C GLU A 32 -2.81 -7.89 3.91
N ALA A 33 -2.57 -8.25 5.16
CA ALA A 33 -3.54 -8.03 6.23
C ALA A 33 -3.80 -6.52 6.44
N TRP A 34 -2.73 -5.72 6.39
CA TRP A 34 -2.86 -4.27 6.49
C TRP A 34 -3.69 -3.72 5.33
N LEU A 35 -3.43 -4.19 4.11
CA LEU A 35 -4.16 -3.74 2.94
C LEU A 35 -5.65 -4.06 3.07
N THR A 36 -5.97 -5.26 3.51
CA THR A 36 -7.37 -5.67 3.70
C THR A 36 -8.09 -4.75 4.69
N ALA A 37 -7.39 -4.36 5.76
CA ALA A 37 -7.97 -3.49 6.79
C ALA A 37 -8.07 -2.03 6.34
N SER A 38 -7.22 -1.60 5.42
CA SER A 38 -7.08 -0.19 5.08
C SER A 38 -7.56 0.17 3.67
N TYR A 39 -8.02 -0.81 2.90
CA TYR A 39 -8.28 -0.56 1.50
C TYR A 39 -9.39 0.47 1.26
N GLU A 40 -10.41 0.52 2.10
CA GLU A 40 -11.46 1.53 1.99
C GLU A 40 -10.89 2.94 2.21
N ASP A 41 -10.02 3.06 3.21
CA ASP A 41 -9.38 4.35 3.50
C ASP A 41 -8.50 4.79 2.33
N LEU A 42 -7.82 3.85 1.69
CA LEU A 42 -7.02 4.15 0.51
C LEU A 42 -7.88 4.65 -0.64
N ARG A 43 -9.00 4.00 -0.88
CA ARG A 43 -9.93 4.44 -1.93
C ARG A 43 -10.48 5.83 -1.64
N ASP A 44 -10.85 6.10 -0.40
CA ASP A 44 -11.34 7.40 0.02
C ASP A 44 -10.29 8.49 -0.16
N ALA A 45 -9.03 8.14 -0.05
CA ALA A 45 -7.91 9.06 -0.24
C ALA A 45 -7.57 9.29 -1.73
N GLY A 46 -8.26 8.60 -2.63
CA GLY A 46 -8.02 8.75 -4.07
C GLY A 46 -7.02 7.77 -4.66
N VAL A 47 -6.62 6.76 -3.90
CA VAL A 47 -5.71 5.73 -4.39
C VAL A 47 -6.53 4.70 -5.17
N HIS A 48 -6.13 4.44 -6.42
CA HIS A 48 -6.85 3.51 -7.29
C HIS A 48 -6.22 2.13 -7.34
N ALA A 49 -4.91 2.05 -7.10
CA ALA A 49 -4.18 0.79 -7.16
C ALA A 49 -2.98 0.86 -6.23
N VAL A 50 -2.50 -0.31 -5.83
CA VAL A 50 -1.29 -0.42 -5.01
C VAL A 50 -0.42 -1.54 -5.56
N SER A 51 0.89 -1.40 -5.39
CA SER A 51 1.87 -2.41 -5.75
C SER A 51 2.66 -2.78 -4.51
N LEU A 52 2.95 -4.06 -4.34
CA LEU A 52 3.73 -4.54 -3.21
C LEU A 52 5.19 -4.71 -3.61
N PHE A 53 6.08 -4.09 -2.85
CA PHE A 53 7.52 -4.17 -3.06
C PHE A 53 8.18 -4.83 -1.87
N GLU A 54 9.23 -5.57 -2.16
CA GLU A 54 10.16 -6.07 -1.15
C GLU A 54 11.51 -5.41 -1.44
N ASN A 55 11.96 -4.54 -0.54
CA ASN A 55 13.09 -3.65 -0.79
C ASN A 55 12.78 -2.82 -2.05
N ASP A 56 13.59 -2.88 -3.08
CA ASP A 56 13.34 -2.18 -4.34
C ASP A 56 12.78 -3.08 -5.42
N ARG A 57 12.29 -4.25 -5.03
CA ARG A 57 11.85 -5.27 -5.99
C ARG A 57 10.34 -5.39 -5.96
N LEU A 58 9.72 -5.32 -7.12
CA LEU A 58 8.28 -5.51 -7.25
C LEU A 58 7.92 -6.97 -6.98
N VAL A 59 7.10 -7.20 -5.97
CA VAL A 59 6.61 -8.54 -5.63
C VAL A 59 5.39 -8.87 -6.48
N TYR A 60 4.39 -7.97 -6.46
CA TYR A 60 3.26 -8.07 -7.35
C TYR A 60 2.52 -6.74 -7.41
N GLY A 61 1.69 -6.63 -8.43
CA GLY A 61 0.89 -5.43 -8.65
C GLY A 61 1.14 -4.86 -10.02
N PRO A 62 0.54 -3.73 -10.35
CA PRO A 62 -0.43 -3.00 -9.52
C PRO A 62 -1.73 -3.77 -9.36
N MET A 63 -2.28 -3.71 -8.16
CA MET A 63 -3.55 -4.35 -7.85
C MET A 63 -4.61 -3.26 -7.69
N SER A 64 -5.69 -3.38 -8.47
CA SER A 64 -6.76 -2.39 -8.42
C SER A 64 -7.51 -2.48 -7.09
N LEU A 65 -7.81 -1.31 -6.51
CA LEU A 65 -8.64 -1.21 -5.32
C LEU A 65 -10.12 -1.05 -5.69
N GLU A 66 -10.41 -0.87 -6.95
CA GLU A 66 -11.78 -0.72 -7.42
C GLU A 66 -12.32 -2.10 -7.81
N ALA A 67 -13.49 -2.41 -7.30
CA ALA A 67 -14.13 -3.68 -7.57
C ALA A 67 -14.68 -3.72 -8.98
#